data_17e88b3f438779f0eb5265319f9c37ae
#
_entry.id   17e88b3f438779f0eb5265319f9c37ae
#
_cell.length_a   1.000
_cell.length_b   1.000
_cell.length_c   1.000
_cell.angle_alpha   90.00
_cell.angle_beta   90.00
_cell.angle_gamma   90.00
#
_symmetry.space_group_name_H-M   'P 1'
#
loop_
_entity.id
_entity.type
_entity.pdbx_description
1 polymer ?
#
loop_
_entity_poly.entity_id
_entity_poly.type
_entity_poly.pdbx_seq_one_letter_code
_entity_poly.pdbx_strand_id
1 'polypeptide(L)'
;MATPCWSAVFVAILIASGAAQETPLPKVVLIGDSIRIGYAPLVAKRLEGKAIVLSPKPNGEDSGNVLKNLDEWVINERPDVVHINAGLHDLKLKDKSYQVPVAQYEKNLKAILERIRKGTTAKIIFATSTPILDTLHAQRKAGFDRFEADVEKYNAAAMKVMTQDGVPVDDLHRLVEDGGKEKLIGPDGTHYTPAGYEILAAAVTDSILHSMEGERTR
;
A
#
# COMPACT_ATOMS: atom_id res chain seq x y z
N MET A 1 -88.67 -3.68 3.88
CA MET A 1 -87.61 -2.64 3.88
C MET A 1 -86.31 -3.32 4.26
N ALA A 2 -85.42 -3.58 3.28
CA ALA A 2 -84.17 -4.27 3.50
C ALA A 2 -83.03 -3.24 3.41
N THR A 3 -82.25 -3.13 4.45
CA THR A 3 -81.07 -2.26 4.55
C THR A 3 -79.86 -2.99 3.99
N PRO A 4 -79.06 -2.38 3.10
CA PRO A 4 -77.82 -3.00 2.60
C PRO A 4 -76.67 -2.81 3.59
N CYS A 5 -76.04 -3.92 3.96
CA CYS A 5 -74.83 -3.96 4.78
C CYS A 5 -73.60 -3.72 3.87
N TRP A 6 -72.89 -2.59 4.03
CA TRP A 6 -71.65 -2.30 3.34
C TRP A 6 -70.48 -2.81 4.15
N SER A 7 -69.84 -3.88 3.66
CA SER A 7 -68.58 -4.36 4.21
C SER A 7 -67.40 -3.57 3.65
N ALA A 8 -66.74 -2.78 4.50
CA ALA A 8 -65.55 -2.06 4.15
C ALA A 8 -64.34 -3.03 4.19
N VAL A 9 -63.73 -3.26 3.06
CA VAL A 9 -62.48 -4.02 2.95
C VAL A 9 -61.29 -3.07 3.22
N PHE A 10 -60.63 -3.21 4.35
CA PHE A 10 -59.38 -2.52 4.62
C PHE A 10 -58.25 -3.27 3.96
N VAL A 11 -57.64 -2.70 2.90
CA VAL A 11 -56.38 -3.17 2.31
C VAL A 11 -55.26 -2.56 3.12
N ALA A 12 -54.57 -3.36 3.92
CA ALA A 12 -53.35 -2.97 4.61
C ALA A 12 -52.18 -3.03 3.64
N ILE A 13 -51.68 -1.87 3.25
CA ILE A 13 -50.46 -1.76 2.44
C ILE A 13 -49.27 -1.91 3.37
N LEU A 14 -48.61 -3.08 3.39
CA LEU A 14 -47.35 -3.32 4.05
C LEU A 14 -46.23 -2.59 3.22
N ILE A 15 -45.81 -1.43 3.71
CA ILE A 15 -44.60 -0.78 3.22
C ILE A 15 -43.41 -1.52 3.82
N ALA A 16 -42.82 -2.44 3.08
CA ALA A 16 -41.54 -3.03 3.44
C ALA A 16 -40.46 -1.94 3.32
N SER A 17 -40.08 -1.33 4.44
CA SER A 17 -38.88 -0.50 4.54
C SER A 17 -37.66 -1.41 4.37
N GLY A 18 -37.20 -1.55 3.11
CA GLY A 18 -35.91 -2.17 2.81
C GLY A 18 -34.82 -1.28 3.40
N ALA A 19 -34.33 -1.59 4.60
CA ALA A 19 -33.08 -1.03 5.08
C ALA A 19 -32.01 -1.43 4.08
N ALA A 20 -31.45 -0.46 3.36
CA ALA A 20 -30.30 -0.69 2.51
C ALA A 20 -29.19 -1.23 3.43
N GLN A 21 -28.79 -2.49 3.24
CA GLN A 21 -27.72 -3.11 3.98
C GLN A 21 -26.43 -2.41 3.56
N GLU A 22 -25.90 -1.56 4.42
CA GLU A 22 -24.62 -0.89 4.16
C GLU A 22 -23.56 -1.97 3.92
N THR A 23 -23.02 -2.01 2.72
CA THR A 23 -21.88 -2.89 2.42
C THR A 23 -20.70 -2.43 3.27
N PRO A 24 -20.03 -3.35 3.99
CA PRO A 24 -18.88 -2.98 4.81
C PRO A 24 -17.80 -2.33 3.93
N LEU A 25 -17.13 -1.32 4.49
CA LEU A 25 -16.05 -0.63 3.81
C LEU A 25 -14.91 -1.62 3.48
N PRO A 26 -14.30 -1.53 2.29
CA PRO A 26 -13.17 -2.36 1.92
C PRO A 26 -11.99 -2.15 2.86
N LYS A 27 -11.24 -3.21 3.14
CA LYS A 27 -10.02 -3.18 3.93
C LYS A 27 -8.80 -3.01 3.04
N VAL A 28 -7.96 -2.06 3.38
CA VAL A 28 -6.67 -1.80 2.74
C VAL A 28 -5.55 -2.02 3.73
N VAL A 29 -4.58 -2.87 3.38
CA VAL A 29 -3.37 -3.07 4.19
C VAL A 29 -2.20 -2.38 3.52
N LEU A 30 -1.50 -1.52 4.27
CA LEU A 30 -0.29 -0.82 3.84
C LEU A 30 0.94 -1.51 4.45
N ILE A 31 1.79 -2.11 3.63
CA ILE A 31 3.06 -2.73 4.05
C ILE A 31 4.23 -1.91 3.52
N GLY A 32 5.24 -1.74 4.35
CA GLY A 32 6.47 -1.03 3.99
C GLY A 32 7.28 -0.63 5.22
N ASP A 33 8.33 0.08 4.97
CA ASP A 33 9.29 0.55 5.98
C ASP A 33 8.90 1.87 6.66
N SER A 34 9.89 2.65 7.10
CA SER A 34 9.68 3.95 7.76
C SER A 34 9.03 4.99 6.86
N ILE A 35 9.20 4.89 5.54
CA ILE A 35 8.54 5.81 4.59
C ILE A 35 7.03 5.54 4.61
N ARG A 36 6.61 4.26 4.56
CA ARG A 36 5.20 3.88 4.73
C ARG A 36 4.65 4.35 6.07
N ILE A 37 5.40 4.20 7.17
CA ILE A 37 4.96 4.69 8.49
C ILE A 37 4.66 6.18 8.44
N GLY A 38 5.47 6.96 7.72
CA GLY A 38 5.29 8.40 7.60
C GLY A 38 4.02 8.80 6.82
N TYR A 39 3.71 8.15 5.70
CA TYR A 39 2.53 8.52 4.91
C TYR A 39 1.24 7.79 5.32
N ALA A 40 1.30 6.66 6.01
CA ALA A 40 0.12 5.84 6.32
C ALA A 40 -1.00 6.57 7.07
N PRO A 41 -0.74 7.44 8.08
CA PRO A 41 -1.79 8.21 8.72
C PRO A 41 -2.51 9.18 7.78
N LEU A 42 -1.77 9.75 6.82
CA LEU A 42 -2.32 10.67 5.83
C LEU A 42 -3.20 9.93 4.81
N VAL A 43 -2.78 8.74 4.38
CA VAL A 43 -3.59 7.85 3.52
C VAL A 43 -4.87 7.43 4.25
N ALA A 44 -4.78 7.03 5.52
CA ALA A 44 -5.95 6.66 6.32
C ALA A 44 -6.96 7.81 6.41
N LYS A 45 -6.48 9.03 6.63
CA LYS A 45 -7.33 10.23 6.66
C LYS A 45 -8.00 10.52 5.30
N ARG A 46 -7.27 10.35 4.19
CA ARG A 46 -7.79 10.58 2.82
C ARG A 46 -8.83 9.54 2.38
N LEU A 47 -8.74 8.33 2.96
CA LEU A 47 -9.67 7.22 2.70
C LEU A 47 -10.77 7.09 3.77
N GLU A 48 -10.89 8.04 4.70
CA GLU A 48 -11.96 8.05 5.70
C GLU A 48 -13.35 8.00 5.03
N GLY A 49 -14.21 7.11 5.51
CA GLY A 49 -15.53 6.85 4.91
C GLY A 49 -15.51 6.07 3.59
N LYS A 50 -14.33 5.76 3.02
CA LYS A 50 -14.17 5.02 1.75
C LYS A 50 -13.55 3.64 1.92
N ALA A 51 -12.63 3.49 2.88
CA ALA A 51 -11.95 2.24 3.20
C ALA A 51 -11.49 2.21 4.66
N ILE A 52 -11.28 1.00 5.19
CA ILE A 52 -10.60 0.76 6.46
C ILE A 52 -9.12 0.55 6.16
N VAL A 53 -8.27 1.49 6.55
CA VAL A 53 -6.83 1.40 6.33
C VAL A 53 -6.13 0.78 7.54
N LEU A 54 -5.47 -0.33 7.32
CA LEU A 54 -4.66 -1.04 8.29
C LEU A 54 -3.18 -0.86 7.93
N SER A 55 -2.38 -0.49 8.91
CA SER A 55 -0.94 -0.29 8.76
C SER A 55 -0.26 -0.88 9.99
N PRO A 56 0.44 -2.02 9.86
CA PRO A 56 1.12 -2.65 10.99
C PRO A 56 2.06 -1.66 11.68
N LYS A 57 2.06 -1.65 13.01
CA LYS A 57 2.93 -0.75 13.79
C LYS A 57 4.41 -0.99 13.56
N PRO A 58 4.89 -2.25 13.46
CA PRO A 58 6.31 -2.51 13.18
C PRO A 58 6.73 -1.97 11.82
N ASN A 59 8.00 -1.59 11.73
CA ASN A 59 8.66 -1.29 10.46
C ASN A 59 8.78 -2.59 9.65
N GLY A 60 8.40 -2.55 8.37
CA GLY A 60 8.51 -3.71 7.47
C GLY A 60 9.94 -4.13 7.20
N GLU A 61 10.90 -3.18 7.36
CA GLU A 61 12.31 -3.38 7.11
C GLU A 61 12.58 -3.93 5.70
N ASP A 62 13.32 -5.04 5.58
CA ASP A 62 13.62 -5.67 4.29
C ASP A 62 12.55 -6.68 3.84
N SER A 63 12.66 -7.12 2.59
CA SER A 63 11.72 -8.06 1.97
C SER A 63 11.64 -9.41 2.68
N GLY A 64 12.72 -9.86 3.33
CA GLY A 64 12.74 -11.08 4.12
C GLY A 64 11.91 -10.95 5.40
N ASN A 65 12.00 -9.79 6.08
CA ASN A 65 11.19 -9.51 7.24
C ASN A 65 9.70 -9.36 6.89
N VAL A 66 9.38 -8.70 5.78
CA VAL A 66 8.00 -8.64 5.26
C VAL A 66 7.46 -10.06 5.02
N LEU A 67 8.21 -10.91 4.32
CA LEU A 67 7.80 -12.29 4.03
C LEU A 67 7.56 -13.11 5.30
N LYS A 68 8.43 -12.94 6.29
CA LYS A 68 8.33 -13.65 7.59
C LYS A 68 7.04 -13.30 8.34
N ASN A 69 6.62 -12.05 8.30
CA ASN A 69 5.48 -11.56 9.09
C ASN A 69 4.19 -11.43 8.26
N LEU A 70 4.18 -11.92 7.02
CA LEU A 70 3.12 -11.69 6.06
C LEU A 70 1.76 -12.25 6.52
N ASP A 71 1.76 -13.37 7.25
CA ASP A 71 0.52 -13.94 7.77
C ASP A 71 -0.14 -13.02 8.79
N GLU A 72 0.64 -12.53 9.75
CA GLU A 72 0.16 -11.64 10.78
C GLU A 72 -0.28 -10.28 10.22
N TRP A 73 0.52 -9.73 9.30
CA TRP A 73 0.31 -8.36 8.82
C TRP A 73 -0.68 -8.24 7.68
N VAL A 74 -0.91 -9.32 6.92
CA VAL A 74 -1.75 -9.29 5.71
C VAL A 74 -2.80 -10.39 5.71
N ILE A 75 -2.39 -11.68 5.79
CA ILE A 75 -3.30 -12.79 5.51
C ILE A 75 -4.44 -12.86 6.52
N ASN A 76 -4.12 -12.71 7.82
CA ASN A 76 -5.11 -12.76 8.91
C ASN A 76 -6.09 -11.58 8.87
N GLU A 77 -5.69 -10.46 8.27
CA GLU A 77 -6.54 -9.26 8.11
C GLU A 77 -7.60 -9.43 7.03
N ARG A 78 -7.41 -10.37 6.08
CA ARG A 78 -8.30 -10.60 4.93
C ARG A 78 -8.63 -9.30 4.20
N PRO A 79 -7.62 -8.59 3.67
CA PRO A 79 -7.81 -7.32 3.00
C PRO A 79 -8.44 -7.49 1.61
N ASP A 80 -9.04 -6.41 1.11
CA ASP A 80 -9.48 -6.28 -0.28
C ASP A 80 -8.35 -5.73 -1.16
N VAL A 81 -7.48 -4.88 -0.58
CA VAL A 81 -6.31 -4.31 -1.27
C VAL A 81 -5.09 -4.40 -0.37
N VAL A 82 -3.95 -4.80 -0.94
CA VAL A 82 -2.63 -4.74 -0.31
C VAL A 82 -1.75 -3.78 -1.11
N HIS A 83 -1.35 -2.68 -0.51
CA HIS A 83 -0.33 -1.78 -1.04
C HIS A 83 0.98 -2.07 -0.34
N ILE A 84 1.98 -2.52 -1.08
CA ILE A 84 3.22 -3.05 -0.51
C ILE A 84 4.46 -2.38 -1.10
N ASN A 85 5.40 -2.01 -0.24
CA ASN A 85 6.75 -1.56 -0.58
C ASN A 85 7.79 -2.40 0.17
N ALA A 86 8.89 -2.73 -0.50
CA ALA A 86 10.13 -3.25 0.08
C ALA A 86 11.28 -2.89 -0.87
N GLY A 87 12.49 -2.75 -0.34
CA GLY A 87 13.69 -2.47 -1.15
C GLY A 87 14.70 -1.60 -0.42
N LEU A 88 14.26 -0.49 0.19
CA LEU A 88 15.15 0.50 0.79
C LEU A 88 15.99 -0.05 1.97
N HIS A 89 15.52 -1.09 2.64
CA HIS A 89 16.30 -1.82 3.63
C HIS A 89 17.10 -2.95 3.02
N ASP A 90 16.61 -3.59 1.98
CA ASP A 90 17.31 -4.66 1.25
C ASP A 90 18.65 -4.16 0.69
N LEU A 91 18.65 -2.96 0.13
CA LEU A 91 19.83 -2.33 -0.50
C LEU A 91 20.84 -1.71 0.47
N LYS A 92 20.61 -1.75 1.80
CA LYS A 92 21.62 -1.28 2.75
C LYS A 92 22.94 -2.00 2.50
N LEU A 93 24.00 -1.21 2.28
CA LEU A 93 25.32 -1.70 2.01
C LEU A 93 26.20 -1.57 3.29
N LYS A 94 26.67 -2.68 3.79
CA LYS A 94 27.60 -2.73 4.91
C LYS A 94 28.73 -3.71 4.60
N ASP A 95 29.96 -3.31 4.84
CA ASP A 95 31.16 -4.15 4.59
C ASP A 95 31.16 -4.74 3.16
N LYS A 96 30.78 -3.93 2.17
CA LYS A 96 30.65 -4.28 0.73
C LYS A 96 29.57 -5.34 0.43
N SER A 97 28.67 -5.61 1.36
CA SER A 97 27.58 -6.57 1.20
C SER A 97 26.22 -5.90 1.38
N TYR A 98 25.29 -6.17 0.47
CA TYR A 98 23.90 -5.75 0.65
C TYR A 98 23.23 -6.57 1.75
N GLN A 99 22.31 -5.95 2.51
CA GLN A 99 21.54 -6.64 3.53
C GLN A 99 20.76 -7.82 2.93
N VAL A 100 20.12 -7.60 1.78
CA VAL A 100 19.50 -8.65 0.97
C VAL A 100 20.01 -8.49 -0.47
N PRO A 101 20.82 -9.42 -0.99
CA PRO A 101 21.29 -9.33 -2.38
C PRO A 101 20.13 -9.30 -3.39
N VAL A 102 20.28 -8.59 -4.52
CA VAL A 102 19.22 -8.40 -5.54
C VAL A 102 18.55 -9.71 -5.95
N ALA A 103 19.31 -10.77 -6.17
CA ALA A 103 18.73 -12.07 -6.55
C ALA A 103 17.86 -12.69 -5.44
N GLN A 104 18.18 -12.45 -4.18
CA GLN A 104 17.35 -12.88 -3.06
C GLN A 104 16.13 -11.97 -2.90
N TYR A 105 16.28 -10.66 -3.12
CA TYR A 105 15.17 -9.70 -3.14
C TYR A 105 14.11 -10.08 -4.18
N GLU A 106 14.51 -10.40 -5.43
CA GLU A 106 13.58 -10.90 -6.47
C GLU A 106 12.82 -12.16 -6.01
N LYS A 107 13.52 -13.12 -5.35
CA LYS A 107 12.90 -14.33 -4.82
C LYS A 107 11.91 -14.02 -3.69
N ASN A 108 12.28 -13.11 -2.79
CA ASN A 108 11.42 -12.69 -1.69
C ASN A 108 10.14 -12.03 -2.23
N LEU A 109 10.25 -11.13 -3.20
CA LEU A 109 9.09 -10.48 -3.83
C LEU A 109 8.14 -11.51 -4.45
N LYS A 110 8.65 -12.47 -5.21
CA LYS A 110 7.84 -13.56 -5.79
C LYS A 110 7.13 -14.37 -4.69
N ALA A 111 7.83 -14.74 -3.65
CA ALA A 111 7.26 -15.49 -2.53
C ALA A 111 6.18 -14.69 -1.78
N ILE A 112 6.37 -13.38 -1.61
CA ILE A 112 5.36 -12.49 -1.04
C ILE A 112 4.09 -12.48 -1.90
N LEU A 113 4.23 -12.26 -3.21
CA LEU A 113 3.08 -12.25 -4.14
C LEU A 113 2.32 -13.57 -4.14
N GLU A 114 3.06 -14.69 -4.24
CA GLU A 114 2.46 -16.02 -4.18
C GLU A 114 1.68 -16.26 -2.88
N ARG A 115 2.26 -15.87 -1.75
CA ARG A 115 1.63 -16.09 -0.45
C ARG A 115 0.38 -15.23 -0.26
N ILE A 116 0.40 -13.97 -0.68
CA ILE A 116 -0.80 -13.12 -0.65
C ILE A 116 -1.91 -13.74 -1.51
N ARG A 117 -1.60 -14.16 -2.74
CA ARG A 117 -2.58 -14.78 -3.65
C ARG A 117 -3.14 -16.12 -3.15
N LYS A 118 -2.32 -16.90 -2.43
CA LYS A 118 -2.79 -18.16 -1.82
C LYS A 118 -3.67 -17.93 -0.58
N GLY A 119 -3.39 -16.88 0.17
CA GLY A 119 -4.05 -16.61 1.47
C GLY A 119 -5.20 -15.64 1.40
N THR A 120 -5.35 -14.87 0.31
CA THR A 120 -6.37 -13.82 0.15
C THR A 120 -6.86 -13.72 -1.28
N THR A 121 -7.95 -12.97 -1.47
CA THR A 121 -8.42 -12.50 -2.78
C THR A 121 -8.01 -11.06 -3.06
N ALA A 122 -7.13 -10.49 -2.25
CA ALA A 122 -6.75 -9.08 -2.31
C ALA A 122 -6.12 -8.69 -3.64
N LYS A 123 -6.45 -7.52 -4.12
CA LYS A 123 -5.70 -6.84 -5.17
C LYS A 123 -4.37 -6.37 -4.59
N ILE A 124 -3.29 -6.58 -5.33
CA ILE A 124 -1.94 -6.20 -4.90
C ILE A 124 -1.48 -5.02 -5.73
N ILE A 125 -0.94 -4.01 -5.07
CA ILE A 125 -0.25 -2.87 -5.67
C ILE A 125 1.15 -2.84 -5.08
N PHE A 126 2.18 -2.79 -5.92
CA PHE A 126 3.55 -2.63 -5.47
C PHE A 126 3.99 -1.18 -5.62
N ALA A 127 4.58 -0.60 -4.57
CA ALA A 127 5.19 0.73 -4.66
C ALA A 127 6.71 0.63 -4.79
N THR A 128 7.29 1.37 -5.74
CA THR A 128 8.75 1.47 -5.87
C THR A 128 9.37 2.09 -4.63
N SER A 129 10.61 1.71 -4.31
CA SER A 129 11.41 2.41 -3.30
C SER A 129 11.66 3.84 -3.78
N THR A 130 11.43 4.79 -2.89
CA THR A 130 11.59 6.22 -3.16
C THR A 130 13.06 6.62 -3.24
N PRO A 131 13.42 7.70 -3.96
CA PRO A 131 14.81 8.15 -4.07
C PRO A 131 15.39 8.61 -2.74
N ILE A 132 16.72 8.66 -2.71
CA ILE A 132 17.51 9.19 -1.59
C ILE A 132 18.45 10.30 -2.07
N LEU A 133 19.01 11.04 -1.12
CA LEU A 133 20.08 12.02 -1.39
C LEU A 133 21.39 11.50 -0.79
N ASP A 134 22.23 10.92 -1.62
CA ASP A 134 23.48 10.23 -1.24
C ASP A 134 24.34 11.05 -0.29
N THR A 135 24.55 12.34 -0.61
CA THR A 135 25.39 13.23 0.20
C THR A 135 24.82 13.42 1.61
N LEU A 136 23.51 13.63 1.74
CA LEU A 136 22.85 13.81 3.02
C LEU A 136 22.78 12.49 3.78
N HIS A 137 22.52 11.39 3.10
CA HIS A 137 22.50 10.07 3.72
C HIS A 137 23.87 9.71 4.31
N ALA A 138 24.96 9.96 3.57
CA ALA A 138 26.33 9.70 4.06
C ALA A 138 26.68 10.52 5.32
N GLN A 139 26.18 11.76 5.43
CA GLN A 139 26.38 12.61 6.61
C GLN A 139 25.76 12.07 7.90
N ARG A 140 24.72 11.20 7.79
CA ARG A 140 24.09 10.57 8.98
C ARG A 140 25.01 9.66 9.76
N LYS A 141 26.03 9.09 9.13
CA LYS A 141 26.92 8.07 9.75
C LYS A 141 26.11 6.90 10.35
N ALA A 142 25.14 6.41 9.59
CA ALA A 142 24.15 5.41 10.04
C ALA A 142 24.74 4.01 10.28
N GLY A 143 26.05 3.80 10.01
CA GLY A 143 26.69 2.50 10.12
C GLY A 143 26.46 1.56 8.93
N PHE A 144 25.80 2.06 7.88
CA PHE A 144 25.62 1.44 6.56
C PHE A 144 25.46 2.54 5.51
N ASP A 145 25.74 2.21 4.27
CA ASP A 145 25.56 3.09 3.13
C ASP A 145 24.26 2.76 2.37
N ARG A 146 23.77 3.74 1.63
CA ARG A 146 22.76 3.63 0.59
C ARG A 146 23.13 4.59 -0.52
N PHE A 147 22.96 4.15 -1.77
CA PHE A 147 23.21 4.97 -2.94
C PHE A 147 21.98 4.98 -3.83
N GLU A 148 21.71 6.12 -4.44
CA GLU A 148 20.59 6.26 -5.38
C GLU A 148 20.68 5.26 -6.53
N ALA A 149 21.87 5.03 -7.06
CA ALA A 149 22.10 4.00 -8.08
C ALA A 149 21.69 2.59 -7.65
N ASP A 150 21.76 2.27 -6.33
CA ASP A 150 21.27 1.01 -5.81
C ASP A 150 19.73 1.03 -5.67
N VAL A 151 19.12 2.18 -5.37
CA VAL A 151 17.65 2.32 -5.38
C VAL A 151 17.11 2.02 -6.77
N GLU A 152 17.68 2.64 -7.81
CA GLU A 152 17.31 2.38 -9.21
C GLU A 152 17.47 0.90 -9.58
N LYS A 153 18.58 0.27 -9.18
CA LYS A 153 18.85 -1.15 -9.43
C LYS A 153 17.83 -2.07 -8.78
N TYR A 154 17.46 -1.83 -7.52
CA TYR A 154 16.46 -2.64 -6.82
C TYR A 154 15.05 -2.38 -7.36
N ASN A 155 14.72 -1.15 -7.71
CA ASN A 155 13.47 -0.82 -8.39
C ASN A 155 13.37 -1.52 -9.75
N ALA A 156 14.43 -1.55 -10.55
CA ALA A 156 14.44 -2.28 -11.82
C ALA A 156 14.20 -3.78 -11.63
N ALA A 157 14.79 -4.39 -10.60
CA ALA A 157 14.56 -5.79 -10.24
C ALA A 157 13.10 -6.03 -9.80
N ALA A 158 12.53 -5.14 -8.98
CA ALA A 158 11.13 -5.21 -8.56
C ALA A 158 10.18 -5.06 -9.76
N MET A 159 10.40 -4.05 -10.61
CA MET A 159 9.59 -3.81 -11.82
C MET A 159 9.54 -5.04 -12.73
N LYS A 160 10.68 -5.73 -12.91
CA LYS A 160 10.73 -6.98 -13.65
C LYS A 160 9.83 -8.05 -13.05
N VAL A 161 9.87 -8.25 -11.73
CA VAL A 161 9.01 -9.21 -11.03
C VAL A 161 7.54 -8.80 -11.18
N MET A 162 7.20 -7.53 -10.92
CA MET A 162 5.80 -7.05 -10.98
C MET A 162 5.22 -7.18 -12.40
N THR A 163 6.00 -6.85 -13.42
CA THR A 163 5.58 -7.02 -14.82
C THR A 163 5.32 -8.48 -15.17
N GLN A 164 6.20 -9.40 -14.76
CA GLN A 164 6.04 -10.85 -15.00
C GLN A 164 4.81 -11.41 -14.31
N ASP A 165 4.48 -10.89 -13.14
CA ASP A 165 3.36 -11.31 -12.30
C ASP A 165 2.06 -10.52 -12.54
N GLY A 166 2.05 -9.52 -13.43
CA GLY A 166 0.88 -8.70 -13.74
C GLY A 166 0.40 -7.85 -12.56
N VAL A 167 1.33 -7.42 -11.68
CA VAL A 167 1.03 -6.57 -10.52
C VAL A 167 1.18 -5.11 -10.92
N PRO A 168 0.14 -4.26 -10.72
CA PRO A 168 0.24 -2.83 -10.95
C PRO A 168 1.28 -2.19 -10.03
N VAL A 169 1.97 -1.17 -10.55
CA VAL A 169 3.04 -0.46 -9.83
C VAL A 169 2.65 0.99 -9.59
N ASP A 170 2.76 1.41 -8.33
CA ASP A 170 2.72 2.80 -7.90
C ASP A 170 4.17 3.33 -7.90
N ASP A 171 4.53 4.10 -8.92
CA ASP A 171 5.91 4.55 -9.12
C ASP A 171 6.24 5.79 -8.26
N LEU A 172 6.37 5.56 -6.97
CA LEU A 172 6.71 6.61 -6.00
C LEU A 172 8.13 7.18 -6.21
N HIS A 173 9.05 6.39 -6.79
CA HIS A 173 10.38 6.87 -7.14
C HIS A 173 10.30 8.02 -8.15
N ARG A 174 9.65 7.76 -9.28
CA ARG A 174 9.47 8.75 -10.35
C ARG A 174 8.68 9.96 -9.88
N LEU A 175 7.62 9.74 -9.09
CA LEU A 175 6.83 10.82 -8.51
C LEU A 175 7.69 11.84 -7.76
N VAL A 176 8.62 11.34 -6.94
CA VAL A 176 9.50 12.20 -6.13
C VAL A 176 10.59 12.86 -6.98
N GLU A 177 11.16 12.15 -7.95
CA GLU A 177 12.12 12.73 -8.91
C GLU A 177 11.48 13.89 -9.66
N ASP A 178 10.32 13.68 -10.27
CA ASP A 178 9.58 14.68 -11.05
C ASP A 178 9.10 15.85 -10.15
N GLY A 179 8.84 15.60 -8.87
CA GLY A 179 8.43 16.61 -7.87
C GLY A 179 9.58 17.45 -7.30
N GLY A 180 10.82 17.12 -7.62
CA GLY A 180 12.02 17.80 -7.10
C GLY A 180 12.46 17.25 -5.74
N LYS A 181 13.10 16.10 -5.76
CA LYS A 181 13.52 15.33 -4.57
C LYS A 181 14.26 16.14 -3.51
N GLU A 182 15.06 17.14 -3.91
CA GLU A 182 15.84 17.98 -2.99
C GLU A 182 14.96 18.83 -2.05
N LYS A 183 13.71 19.10 -2.44
CA LYS A 183 12.73 19.84 -1.64
C LYS A 183 11.84 18.93 -0.81
N LEU A 184 11.66 17.71 -1.27
CA LEU A 184 10.72 16.73 -0.69
C LEU A 184 11.41 15.83 0.35
N ILE A 185 12.69 15.50 0.14
CA ILE A 185 13.47 14.69 1.07
C ILE A 185 14.01 15.56 2.20
N GLY A 186 13.94 15.03 3.41
CA GLY A 186 14.39 15.70 4.63
C GLY A 186 15.92 15.71 4.79
N PRO A 187 16.42 16.35 5.85
CA PRO A 187 17.85 16.58 6.04
C PRO A 187 18.68 15.32 6.28
N ASP A 188 18.04 14.19 6.49
CA ASP A 188 18.71 12.90 6.63
C ASP A 188 18.93 12.17 5.29
N GLY A 189 18.49 12.76 4.20
CA GLY A 189 18.67 12.23 2.84
C GLY A 189 17.83 10.98 2.53
N THR A 190 16.88 10.60 3.39
CA THR A 190 16.09 9.37 3.23
C THR A 190 14.61 9.58 3.52
N HIS A 191 14.29 10.21 4.65
CA HIS A 191 12.90 10.47 5.05
C HIS A 191 12.41 11.78 4.45
N TYR A 192 11.10 11.98 4.47
CA TYR A 192 10.45 13.07 3.76
C TYR A 192 10.11 14.25 4.67
N THR A 193 10.06 15.42 4.08
CA THR A 193 9.44 16.60 4.72
C THR A 193 7.93 16.38 4.84
N PRO A 194 7.21 17.13 5.68
CA PRO A 194 5.74 17.05 5.73
C PRO A 194 5.09 17.19 4.34
N ALA A 195 5.58 18.11 3.50
CA ALA A 195 5.10 18.29 2.13
C ALA A 195 5.38 17.04 1.25
N GLY A 196 6.55 16.43 1.42
CA GLY A 196 6.90 15.20 0.71
C GLY A 196 5.99 14.03 1.10
N TYR A 197 5.70 13.87 2.40
CA TYR A 197 4.75 12.84 2.85
C TYR A 197 3.32 13.07 2.34
N GLU A 198 2.87 14.32 2.21
CA GLU A 198 1.56 14.64 1.61
C GLU A 198 1.47 14.23 0.14
N ILE A 199 2.55 14.43 -0.63
CA ILE A 199 2.62 14.02 -2.05
C ILE A 199 2.59 12.50 -2.16
N LEU A 200 3.39 11.78 -1.35
CA LEU A 200 3.39 10.33 -1.31
C LEU A 200 2.01 9.78 -0.91
N ALA A 201 1.41 10.35 0.13
CA ALA A 201 0.08 9.93 0.59
C ALA A 201 -1.01 10.14 -0.48
N ALA A 202 -0.93 11.24 -1.25
CA ALA A 202 -1.86 11.48 -2.34
C ALA A 202 -1.76 10.39 -3.41
N ALA A 203 -0.55 10.11 -3.91
CA ALA A 203 -0.32 9.09 -4.93
C ALA A 203 -0.76 7.69 -4.47
N VAL A 204 -0.39 7.29 -3.25
CA VAL A 204 -0.81 6.01 -2.66
C VAL A 204 -2.34 5.93 -2.56
N THR A 205 -3.00 7.02 -2.14
CA THR A 205 -4.45 7.08 -2.06
C THR A 205 -5.10 6.90 -3.43
N ASP A 206 -4.60 7.61 -4.45
CA ASP A 206 -5.13 7.56 -5.81
C ASP A 206 -4.94 6.16 -6.43
N SER A 207 -3.79 5.54 -6.21
CA SER A 207 -3.50 4.17 -6.64
C SER A 207 -4.47 3.15 -6.01
N ILE A 208 -4.76 3.29 -4.72
CA ILE A 208 -5.72 2.44 -4.00
C ILE A 208 -7.14 2.65 -4.54
N LEU A 209 -7.59 3.91 -4.70
CA LEU A 209 -8.92 4.23 -5.21
C LEU A 209 -9.12 3.68 -6.62
N HIS A 210 -8.16 3.86 -7.51
CA HIS A 210 -8.18 3.29 -8.86
C HIS A 210 -8.31 1.76 -8.84
N SER A 211 -7.57 1.10 -7.95
CA SER A 211 -7.67 -0.35 -7.77
C SER A 211 -9.08 -0.77 -7.32
N MET A 212 -9.74 -0.03 -6.44
CA MET A 212 -11.08 -0.34 -5.95
C MET A 212 -12.18 -0.09 -7.01
N GLU A 213 -12.04 0.93 -7.85
CA GLU A 213 -13.04 1.30 -8.87
C GLU A 213 -13.20 0.26 -9.99
N GLY A 214 -12.14 -0.46 -10.34
CA GLY A 214 -12.19 -1.50 -11.39
C GLY A 214 -13.19 -2.65 -11.13
N GLU A 215 -13.87 -2.69 -9.98
CA GLU A 215 -14.91 -3.66 -9.65
C GLU A 215 -16.33 -3.15 -9.85
N ARG A 216 -16.56 -1.83 -9.85
CA ARG A 216 -17.91 -1.27 -9.95
C ARG A 216 -18.49 -1.27 -11.38
N THR A 217 -17.67 -1.65 -12.36
CA THR A 217 -18.02 -1.62 -13.79
C THR A 217 -18.14 -3.01 -14.44
N ARG A 218 -18.24 -4.08 -13.65
CA ARG A 218 -18.46 -5.45 -14.18
C ARG A 218 -19.75 -6.05 -13.66
#